data_9c69c61130a2bf64eb33dace89cba3f2
#
_entry.id   9c69c61130a2bf64eb33dace89cba3f2
#
_cell.length_a   1.000
_cell.length_b   1.000
_cell.length_c   1.000
_cell.angle_alpha   90.00
_cell.angle_beta   90.00
_cell.angle_gamma   90.00
#
_symmetry.space_group_name_H-M   'P 1'
#
loop_
_entity.id
_entity.type
_entity.pdbx_description
1 polymer ?
#
loop_
_entity_poly.entity_id
_entity_poly.type
_entity_poly.pdbx_seq_one_letter_code
_entity_poly.pdbx_strand_id
1 'polypeptide(L)'
;MKLARYAAAFALIAVSCTAQAQLANSKPDTTPVNHPIPAIQDTETPAQRDARMQWWREARFGMFIHWGLYSVPAGTWNGKQTTHIGEWIMNDLSIPVADYKAFATQFNPTGFSAHDIVALAKSAGMKYIVITAKHHDGFAMFDSKVDPFNIVDATPFHRDPLRELAEECRKQGIKLGFYYSQAQDWTAPGGTAIVRGDHDKVTGHWDKAQDGDFDAYLHKKAIPQIKELLENYKEFPVVVWFDTPTKMMTPERAAEIVKLLNQHANLIWNNRLGGTYKGDTETPEQYVPANGFPGEDWESCMTMNDTWGYKSFDTNFKSTETLLRNLIDISSKGGNYLLNIGPDSHGVVPAPEAERLHEMGKWLAVNGEAIYGTHATLFTTPTGTFSDTEKDKNGKPKFSPTWNWRSTTAPDKVYVEIFQWPTGRFHLGALPRNVTGAYLLADAAHKPLKFTQTPDGVDVQLPTAALDPIATVLVLKTAAAK
;
A
#
# COMPACT_ATOMS: atom_id res chain seq x y z
N MET A 1 21.95 -27.82 -71.34
CA MET A 1 20.63 -27.30 -70.99
C MET A 1 20.65 -27.12 -69.49
N LYS A 2 20.48 -25.89 -69.01
CA LYS A 2 20.90 -25.40 -67.68
C LYS A 2 19.77 -25.63 -66.65
N LEU A 3 20.11 -26.36 -65.55
CA LEU A 3 19.30 -26.43 -64.36
C LEU A 3 19.60 -25.21 -63.46
N ALA A 4 18.58 -24.43 -63.17
CA ALA A 4 18.66 -23.37 -62.17
C ALA A 4 18.27 -23.94 -60.78
N ARG A 5 19.15 -23.83 -59.81
CA ARG A 5 18.90 -24.17 -58.41
C ARG A 5 18.35 -22.93 -57.72
N TYR A 6 17.16 -23.00 -57.18
CA TYR A 6 16.66 -22.04 -56.17
C TYR A 6 16.96 -22.59 -54.79
N ALA A 7 17.81 -21.90 -54.06
CA ALA A 7 18.03 -22.07 -52.65
C ALA A 7 17.06 -21.14 -51.91
N ALA A 8 16.06 -21.71 -51.21
CA ALA A 8 15.20 -20.99 -50.30
C ALA A 8 15.91 -20.89 -48.94
N ALA A 9 16.32 -19.71 -48.58
CA ALA A 9 16.82 -19.41 -47.23
C ALA A 9 15.61 -19.20 -46.32
N PHE A 10 15.37 -20.12 -45.37
CA PHE A 10 14.44 -19.93 -44.25
C PHE A 10 15.16 -19.05 -43.21
N ALA A 11 14.79 -17.80 -43.14
CA ALA A 11 15.12 -16.94 -42.00
C ALA A 11 14.15 -17.28 -40.87
N LEU A 12 14.63 -17.99 -39.85
CA LEU A 12 13.94 -18.09 -38.56
C LEU A 12 14.00 -16.72 -37.87
N ILE A 13 12.91 -15.99 -37.94
CA ILE A 13 12.71 -14.84 -37.05
C ILE A 13 12.25 -15.44 -35.71
N ALA A 14 13.19 -15.55 -34.77
CA ALA A 14 12.88 -15.76 -33.38
C ALA A 14 12.26 -14.45 -32.85
N VAL A 15 10.92 -14.38 -32.84
CA VAL A 15 10.20 -13.35 -32.10
C VAL A 15 10.30 -13.76 -30.64
N SER A 16 11.29 -13.19 -29.92
CA SER A 16 11.31 -13.20 -28.46
C SER A 16 10.18 -12.29 -28.00
N CYS A 17 9.02 -12.86 -27.71
CA CYS A 17 7.99 -12.20 -26.91
C CYS A 17 8.50 -12.06 -25.49
N THR A 18 9.29 -11.00 -25.22
CA THR A 18 9.38 -10.43 -23.90
C THR A 18 8.12 -9.60 -23.69
N ALA A 19 7.04 -10.24 -23.29
CA ALA A 19 5.92 -9.55 -22.68
C ALA A 19 6.42 -9.00 -21.32
N GLN A 20 7.10 -7.87 -21.32
CA GLN A 20 7.20 -7.04 -20.14
C GLN A 20 5.78 -6.51 -19.90
N ALA A 21 5.10 -7.11 -18.94
CA ALA A 21 3.89 -6.55 -18.36
C ALA A 21 4.28 -5.17 -17.78
N GLN A 22 4.08 -4.13 -18.58
CA GLN A 22 4.11 -2.77 -18.08
C GLN A 22 2.88 -2.65 -17.17
N LEU A 23 3.09 -2.79 -15.85
CA LEU A 23 2.17 -2.29 -14.86
C LEU A 23 1.89 -0.83 -15.22
N ALA A 24 0.70 -0.57 -15.73
CA ALA A 24 0.27 0.79 -15.96
C ALA A 24 -0.01 1.41 -14.59
N ASN A 25 1.04 1.92 -13.98
CA ASN A 25 0.97 2.70 -12.78
C ASN A 25 0.21 3.98 -13.10
N SER A 26 -0.95 4.17 -12.48
CA SER A 26 -1.50 5.50 -12.27
C SER A 26 -0.36 6.34 -11.70
N LYS A 27 -0.02 7.45 -12.34
CA LYS A 27 0.96 8.38 -11.76
C LYS A 27 0.39 8.84 -10.43
N PRO A 28 1.01 8.58 -9.27
CA PRO A 28 0.72 9.39 -8.13
C PRO A 28 1.06 10.82 -8.54
N ASP A 29 0.21 11.77 -8.23
CA ASP A 29 0.54 13.18 -8.36
C ASP A 29 1.60 13.48 -7.28
N THR A 30 2.86 13.18 -7.60
CA THR A 30 4.01 13.40 -6.74
C THR A 30 4.69 14.72 -7.05
N THR A 31 4.02 15.62 -7.78
CA THR A 31 4.48 17.01 -7.85
C THR A 31 4.35 17.57 -6.43
N PRO A 32 5.45 18.02 -5.78
CA PRO A 32 5.33 18.81 -4.57
C PRO A 32 4.49 20.04 -4.96
N VAL A 33 3.26 20.08 -4.53
CA VAL A 33 2.38 21.21 -4.83
C VAL A 33 2.82 22.32 -3.89
N ASN A 34 3.68 23.19 -4.39
CA ASN A 34 4.10 24.42 -3.72
C ASN A 34 2.95 25.44 -3.76
N HIS A 35 1.80 25.08 -3.22
CA HIS A 35 0.67 26.00 -3.06
C HIS A 35 0.49 26.32 -1.58
N PRO A 36 0.18 27.57 -1.24
CA PRO A 36 -0.14 27.91 0.15
C PRO A 36 -1.32 27.04 0.59
N ILE A 37 -1.10 26.23 1.61
CA ILE A 37 -2.13 25.39 2.24
C ILE A 37 -3.21 26.34 2.75
N PRO A 38 -4.48 26.16 2.36
CA PRO A 38 -5.56 26.94 2.93
C PRO A 38 -5.57 26.79 4.45
N ALA A 39 -5.74 27.88 5.18
CA ALA A 39 -5.61 27.97 6.64
C ALA A 39 -6.53 27.05 7.47
N ILE A 40 -7.32 26.17 6.83
CA ILE A 40 -8.25 25.25 7.48
C ILE A 40 -7.56 23.97 8.03
N GLN A 41 -6.28 23.71 7.66
CA GLN A 41 -5.55 22.53 8.14
C GLN A 41 -4.90 22.68 9.53
N ASP A 42 -4.76 23.88 10.06
CA ASP A 42 -3.93 24.14 11.24
C ASP A 42 -4.73 24.49 12.49
N THR A 43 -5.63 23.63 12.93
CA THR A 43 -6.15 23.68 14.30
C THR A 43 -5.30 22.87 15.28
N GLU A 44 -4.35 22.07 14.78
CA GLU A 44 -3.54 21.14 15.55
C GLU A 44 -2.11 21.68 15.74
N THR A 45 -1.62 21.69 16.99
CA THR A 45 -0.22 22.00 17.26
C THR A 45 0.71 20.84 16.83
N PRO A 46 2.00 21.08 16.54
CA PRO A 46 2.94 19.98 16.24
C PRO A 46 2.94 18.88 17.29
N ALA A 47 2.86 19.20 18.58
CA ALA A 47 2.83 18.23 19.67
C ALA A 47 1.55 17.38 19.65
N GLN A 48 0.40 17.96 19.32
CA GLN A 48 -0.86 17.22 19.14
C GLN A 48 -0.78 16.29 17.95
N ARG A 49 -0.24 16.77 16.82
CA ARG A 49 0.00 15.95 15.65
C ARG A 49 0.93 14.78 15.95
N ASP A 50 2.03 15.03 16.65
CA ASP A 50 2.97 13.97 17.03
C ASP A 50 2.30 12.90 17.89
N ALA A 51 1.51 13.29 18.88
CA ALA A 51 0.75 12.36 19.72
C ALA A 51 -0.27 11.54 18.93
N ARG A 52 -0.98 12.16 17.97
CA ARG A 52 -1.96 11.48 17.11
C ARG A 52 -1.28 10.51 16.15
N MET A 53 -0.13 10.89 15.57
CA MET A 53 0.60 10.10 14.58
C MET A 53 1.47 9.00 15.20
N GLN A 54 1.76 9.05 16.49
CA GLN A 54 2.72 8.15 17.16
C GLN A 54 2.39 6.68 16.91
N TRP A 55 1.16 6.25 17.18
CA TRP A 55 0.75 4.86 17.02
C TRP A 55 0.96 4.36 15.58
N TRP A 56 0.72 5.21 14.59
CA TRP A 56 0.84 4.89 13.17
C TRP A 56 2.32 4.77 12.76
N ARG A 57 3.17 5.70 13.23
CA ARG A 57 4.63 5.62 13.02
C ARG A 57 5.23 4.38 13.66
N GLU A 58 4.75 3.96 14.83
CA GLU A 58 5.18 2.75 15.52
C GLU A 58 4.69 1.47 14.86
N ALA A 59 3.57 1.53 14.15
CA ALA A 59 2.92 0.38 13.52
C ALA A 59 3.74 -0.25 12.38
N ARG A 60 4.38 0.53 11.54
CA ARG A 60 5.24 0.16 10.41
C ARG A 60 4.61 -0.76 9.36
N PHE A 61 3.64 -1.62 9.71
CA PHE A 61 3.09 -2.63 8.82
C PHE A 61 1.56 -2.72 8.93
N GLY A 62 0.87 -2.54 7.80
CA GLY A 62 -0.57 -2.61 7.67
C GLY A 62 -1.01 -3.50 6.51
N MET A 63 -2.27 -3.97 6.58
CA MET A 63 -2.96 -4.69 5.52
C MET A 63 -3.82 -3.73 4.72
N PHE A 64 -3.68 -3.73 3.40
CA PHE A 64 -4.65 -3.14 2.49
C PHE A 64 -5.58 -4.23 1.98
N ILE A 65 -6.86 -3.96 1.86
CA ILE A 65 -7.83 -4.91 1.31
C ILE A 65 -8.56 -4.25 0.16
N HIS A 66 -8.27 -4.68 -1.07
CA HIS A 66 -9.05 -4.31 -2.24
C HIS A 66 -10.07 -5.40 -2.52
N TRP A 67 -11.29 -5.19 -2.03
CA TRP A 67 -12.38 -6.11 -2.20
C TRP A 67 -13.68 -5.37 -2.53
N GLY A 68 -14.38 -5.82 -3.56
CA GLY A 68 -15.57 -5.16 -4.07
C GLY A 68 -16.22 -5.95 -5.20
N LEU A 69 -17.19 -5.33 -5.85
CA LEU A 69 -17.99 -5.94 -6.90
C LEU A 69 -17.16 -6.43 -8.10
N TYR A 70 -16.01 -5.77 -8.36
CA TYR A 70 -15.06 -6.16 -9.40
C TYR A 70 -14.45 -7.57 -9.19
N SER A 71 -14.57 -8.15 -8.00
CA SER A 71 -14.14 -9.53 -7.76
C SER A 71 -15.06 -10.58 -8.44
N VAL A 72 -16.29 -10.19 -8.80
CA VAL A 72 -17.24 -11.08 -9.50
C VAL A 72 -16.76 -11.39 -10.93
N PRO A 73 -16.50 -10.41 -11.81
CA PRO A 73 -15.92 -10.68 -13.12
C PRO A 73 -14.46 -11.15 -13.04
N ALA A 74 -13.77 -10.95 -11.93
CA ALA A 74 -12.41 -11.49 -11.68
C ALA A 74 -11.42 -11.26 -12.83
N GLY A 75 -11.48 -10.08 -13.44
CA GLY A 75 -10.61 -9.70 -14.57
C GLY A 75 -11.11 -10.10 -15.95
N THR A 76 -12.28 -10.78 -16.08
CA THR A 76 -12.81 -11.23 -17.38
C THR A 76 -14.28 -10.86 -17.56
N TRP A 77 -14.64 -10.23 -18.68
CA TRP A 77 -16.02 -9.91 -19.04
C TRP A 77 -16.28 -10.20 -20.51
N ASN A 78 -17.38 -10.91 -20.80
CA ASN A 78 -17.77 -11.33 -22.16
C ASN A 78 -16.61 -11.97 -22.95
N GLY A 79 -15.81 -12.82 -22.31
CA GLY A 79 -14.66 -13.51 -22.90
C GLY A 79 -13.43 -12.62 -23.14
N LYS A 80 -13.48 -11.35 -22.76
CA LYS A 80 -12.33 -10.43 -22.82
C LYS A 80 -11.70 -10.28 -21.45
N GLN A 81 -10.38 -10.42 -21.36
CA GLN A 81 -9.62 -10.18 -20.17
C GLN A 81 -9.17 -8.71 -20.10
N THR A 82 -9.21 -8.11 -18.89
CA THR A 82 -8.55 -6.84 -18.69
C THR A 82 -7.03 -7.02 -18.83
N THR A 83 -6.38 -6.10 -19.52
CA THR A 83 -4.92 -6.07 -19.65
C THR A 83 -4.24 -5.40 -18.47
N HIS A 84 -5.01 -4.88 -17.52
CA HIS A 84 -4.54 -4.11 -16.36
C HIS A 84 -4.94 -4.77 -15.03
N ILE A 85 -5.22 -3.95 -14.02
CA ILE A 85 -5.60 -4.37 -12.67
C ILE A 85 -7.08 -4.73 -12.58
N GLY A 86 -7.44 -5.69 -11.72
CA GLY A 86 -8.78 -6.28 -11.69
C GLY A 86 -9.88 -5.31 -11.31
N GLU A 87 -9.63 -4.41 -10.37
CA GLU A 87 -10.60 -3.43 -9.88
C GLU A 87 -10.92 -2.31 -10.89
N TRP A 88 -10.12 -2.20 -11.97
CA TRP A 88 -10.38 -1.27 -13.08
C TRP A 88 -11.13 -1.89 -14.26
N ILE A 89 -11.56 -3.15 -14.16
CA ILE A 89 -12.20 -3.89 -15.26
C ILE A 89 -13.37 -3.13 -15.89
N MET A 90 -14.19 -2.42 -15.09
CA MET A 90 -15.32 -1.64 -15.59
C MET A 90 -14.87 -0.54 -16.54
N ASN A 91 -13.82 0.20 -16.17
CA ASN A 91 -13.24 1.28 -16.98
C ASN A 91 -12.47 0.71 -18.19
N ASP A 92 -11.58 -0.26 -17.96
CA ASP A 92 -10.71 -0.83 -18.99
C ASP A 92 -11.49 -1.46 -20.16
N LEU A 93 -12.60 -2.12 -19.85
CA LEU A 93 -13.46 -2.78 -20.85
C LEU A 93 -14.68 -1.94 -21.22
N SER A 94 -14.82 -0.74 -20.67
CA SER A 94 -15.98 0.16 -20.88
C SER A 94 -17.30 -0.57 -20.65
N ILE A 95 -17.40 -1.32 -19.54
CA ILE A 95 -18.61 -2.08 -19.22
C ILE A 95 -19.75 -1.10 -18.96
N PRO A 96 -20.91 -1.26 -19.67
CA PRO A 96 -22.07 -0.39 -19.43
C PRO A 96 -22.51 -0.40 -17.96
N VAL A 97 -22.95 0.72 -17.44
CA VAL A 97 -23.35 0.87 -16.03
C VAL A 97 -24.39 -0.17 -15.61
N ALA A 98 -25.38 -0.45 -16.46
CA ALA A 98 -26.41 -1.43 -16.16
C ALA A 98 -25.85 -2.84 -16.06
N ASP A 99 -24.93 -3.21 -16.96
CA ASP A 99 -24.29 -4.55 -16.98
C ASP A 99 -23.39 -4.73 -15.77
N TYR A 100 -22.64 -3.68 -15.38
CA TYR A 100 -21.79 -3.73 -14.20
C TYR A 100 -22.61 -3.86 -12.92
N LYS A 101 -23.68 -3.06 -12.78
CA LYS A 101 -24.58 -3.14 -11.62
C LYS A 101 -25.24 -4.52 -11.49
N ALA A 102 -25.47 -5.23 -12.58
CA ALA A 102 -26.02 -6.58 -12.55
C ALA A 102 -25.14 -7.61 -11.82
N PHE A 103 -23.82 -7.38 -11.70
CA PHE A 103 -22.94 -8.25 -10.90
C PHE A 103 -23.35 -8.31 -9.43
N ALA A 104 -24.00 -7.27 -8.89
CA ALA A 104 -24.45 -7.28 -7.50
C ALA A 104 -25.36 -8.47 -7.17
N THR A 105 -26.18 -8.91 -8.11
CA THR A 105 -27.06 -10.10 -7.92
C THR A 105 -26.29 -11.41 -7.79
N GLN A 106 -25.02 -11.43 -8.20
CA GLN A 106 -24.13 -12.60 -8.16
C GLN A 106 -23.14 -12.51 -6.98
N PHE A 107 -23.02 -11.34 -6.36
CA PHE A 107 -22.07 -11.11 -5.27
C PHE A 107 -22.63 -11.58 -3.93
N ASN A 108 -22.34 -12.84 -3.60
CA ASN A 108 -22.78 -13.47 -2.35
C ASN A 108 -21.59 -14.08 -1.59
N PRO A 109 -20.75 -13.26 -0.94
CA PRO A 109 -19.50 -13.70 -0.31
C PRO A 109 -19.71 -14.45 1.00
N THR A 110 -20.39 -15.61 0.97
CA THR A 110 -20.68 -16.43 2.16
C THR A 110 -19.44 -16.99 2.84
N GLY A 111 -18.28 -16.98 2.16
CA GLY A 111 -16.97 -17.36 2.73
C GLY A 111 -16.27 -16.25 3.49
N PHE A 112 -16.81 -15.03 3.48
CA PHE A 112 -16.24 -13.93 4.24
C PHE A 112 -16.32 -14.16 5.75
N SER A 113 -15.16 -14.06 6.41
CA SER A 113 -15.00 -14.13 7.85
C SER A 113 -14.13 -12.97 8.34
N ALA A 114 -14.75 -12.01 9.04
CA ALA A 114 -14.01 -10.91 9.67
C ALA A 114 -12.98 -11.42 10.66
N HIS A 115 -13.33 -12.49 11.43
CA HIS A 115 -12.42 -13.12 12.38
C HIS A 115 -11.13 -13.61 11.70
N ASP A 116 -11.26 -14.35 10.59
CA ASP A 116 -10.12 -14.96 9.92
C ASP A 116 -9.24 -13.92 9.23
N ILE A 117 -9.82 -12.87 8.63
CA ILE A 117 -9.07 -11.76 8.03
C ILE A 117 -8.28 -11.00 9.10
N VAL A 118 -8.90 -10.65 10.24
CA VAL A 118 -8.21 -9.95 11.33
C VAL A 118 -7.17 -10.84 11.99
N ALA A 119 -7.46 -12.13 12.17
CA ALA A 119 -6.49 -13.10 12.68
C ALA A 119 -5.30 -13.27 11.73
N LEU A 120 -5.53 -13.30 10.41
CA LEU A 120 -4.48 -13.34 9.40
C LEU A 120 -3.59 -12.10 9.48
N ALA A 121 -4.17 -10.90 9.51
CA ALA A 121 -3.43 -9.66 9.66
C ALA A 121 -2.56 -9.67 10.93
N LYS A 122 -3.14 -10.08 12.06
CA LYS A 122 -2.44 -10.18 13.35
C LYS A 122 -1.31 -11.20 13.31
N SER A 123 -1.55 -12.39 12.73
CA SER A 123 -0.54 -13.44 12.60
C SER A 123 0.62 -13.02 11.68
N ALA A 124 0.33 -12.20 10.68
CA ALA A 124 1.33 -11.58 9.81
C ALA A 124 2.14 -10.46 10.50
N GLY A 125 1.75 -10.05 11.72
CA GLY A 125 2.38 -8.95 12.46
C GLY A 125 1.85 -7.56 12.11
N MET A 126 0.81 -7.45 11.29
CA MET A 126 0.20 -6.17 10.92
C MET A 126 -0.51 -5.51 12.12
N LYS A 127 -0.52 -4.19 12.16
CA LYS A 127 -1.06 -3.39 13.27
C LYS A 127 -2.34 -2.66 12.91
N TYR A 128 -2.63 -2.50 11.64
CA TYR A 128 -3.83 -1.87 11.13
C TYR A 128 -4.26 -2.49 9.80
N ILE A 129 -5.52 -2.26 9.47
CA ILE A 129 -6.16 -2.68 8.22
C ILE A 129 -6.75 -1.43 7.58
N VAL A 130 -6.62 -1.28 6.26
CA VAL A 130 -7.38 -0.34 5.44
C VAL A 130 -8.15 -1.14 4.40
N ILE A 131 -9.50 -0.97 4.34
CA ILE A 131 -10.34 -1.71 3.40
C ILE A 131 -11.09 -0.75 2.47
N THR A 132 -11.29 -1.16 1.21
CA THR A 132 -12.12 -0.41 0.26
C THR A 132 -13.58 -0.37 0.74
N ALA A 133 -14.00 0.79 1.27
CA ALA A 133 -15.40 1.03 1.58
C ALA A 133 -16.20 1.37 0.32
N LYS A 134 -15.61 2.13 -0.62
CA LYS A 134 -16.11 2.37 -1.97
C LYS A 134 -14.93 2.62 -2.92
N HIS A 135 -14.78 1.77 -3.94
CA HIS A 135 -13.80 1.98 -5.00
C HIS A 135 -14.38 2.84 -6.14
N HIS A 136 -13.64 3.02 -7.24
CA HIS A 136 -14.03 3.84 -8.39
C HIS A 136 -15.31 3.35 -9.09
N ASP A 137 -15.66 2.08 -8.94
CA ASP A 137 -16.89 1.48 -9.48
C ASP A 137 -18.17 1.96 -8.78
N GLY A 138 -18.02 2.71 -7.69
CA GLY A 138 -19.13 3.33 -6.97
C GLY A 138 -19.94 2.38 -6.08
N PHE A 139 -19.56 1.09 -5.99
CA PHE A 139 -20.22 0.12 -5.13
C PHE A 139 -19.79 0.29 -3.67
N ALA A 140 -20.74 0.47 -2.75
CA ALA A 140 -20.44 0.59 -1.35
C ALA A 140 -20.38 -0.79 -0.65
N MET A 141 -19.25 -1.10 -0.03
CA MET A 141 -19.02 -2.34 0.71
C MET A 141 -19.54 -2.29 2.15
N PHE A 142 -20.48 -1.38 2.44
CA PHE A 142 -21.09 -1.17 3.76
C PHE A 142 -22.58 -0.81 3.63
N ASP A 143 -23.31 -0.84 4.75
CA ASP A 143 -24.73 -0.51 4.83
C ASP A 143 -24.97 1.00 4.68
N SER A 144 -24.76 1.52 3.46
CA SER A 144 -24.99 2.94 3.15
C SER A 144 -26.48 3.22 3.01
N LYS A 145 -26.96 4.26 3.69
CA LYS A 145 -28.34 4.76 3.53
C LYS A 145 -28.46 5.84 2.48
N VAL A 146 -27.33 6.23 1.88
CA VAL A 146 -27.23 7.26 0.84
C VAL A 146 -27.51 6.71 -0.55
N ASP A 147 -27.04 5.48 -0.85
CA ASP A 147 -27.17 4.85 -2.15
C ASP A 147 -27.49 3.36 -1.99
N PRO A 148 -28.60 2.87 -2.59
CA PRO A 148 -28.95 1.45 -2.54
C PRO A 148 -27.98 0.54 -3.31
N PHE A 149 -27.05 1.12 -4.10
CA PHE A 149 -25.99 0.35 -4.75
C PHE A 149 -24.88 0.02 -3.74
N ASN A 150 -25.24 -0.83 -2.78
CA ASN A 150 -24.38 -1.27 -1.68
C ASN A 150 -24.54 -2.78 -1.43
N ILE A 151 -23.60 -3.35 -0.66
CA ILE A 151 -23.52 -4.80 -0.43
C ILE A 151 -24.72 -5.35 0.36
N VAL A 152 -25.39 -4.54 1.18
CA VAL A 152 -26.52 -4.97 1.99
C VAL A 152 -27.81 -4.98 1.17
N ASP A 153 -28.08 -3.90 0.43
CA ASP A 153 -29.34 -3.72 -0.28
C ASP A 153 -29.36 -4.36 -1.67
N ALA A 154 -28.22 -4.32 -2.38
CA ALA A 154 -28.13 -4.74 -3.80
C ALA A 154 -27.72 -6.22 -3.98
N THR A 155 -27.27 -6.92 -2.94
CA THR A 155 -26.73 -8.26 -3.06
C THR A 155 -27.51 -9.28 -2.21
N PRO A 156 -27.45 -10.58 -2.53
CA PRO A 156 -28.04 -11.63 -1.68
C PRO A 156 -27.28 -11.85 -0.37
N PHE A 157 -26.17 -11.18 -0.14
CA PHE A 157 -25.35 -11.30 1.07
C PHE A 157 -26.01 -10.65 2.29
N HIS A 158 -26.64 -9.49 2.14
CA HIS A 158 -27.40 -8.75 3.16
C HIS A 158 -26.66 -8.52 4.49
N ARG A 159 -25.32 -8.46 4.47
CA ARG A 159 -24.47 -8.21 5.66
C ARG A 159 -23.58 -7.01 5.40
N ASP A 160 -23.18 -6.30 6.47
CA ASP A 160 -22.20 -5.21 6.43
C ASP A 160 -20.81 -5.72 6.87
N PRO A 161 -19.91 -6.07 5.91
CA PRO A 161 -18.59 -6.59 6.23
C PRO A 161 -17.70 -5.56 6.94
N LEU A 162 -17.91 -4.26 6.72
CA LEU A 162 -17.12 -3.23 7.40
C LEU A 162 -17.49 -3.18 8.90
N ARG A 163 -18.76 -3.36 9.23
CA ARG A 163 -19.21 -3.45 10.62
C ARG A 163 -18.63 -4.68 11.31
N GLU A 164 -18.67 -5.82 10.66
CA GLU A 164 -18.11 -7.05 11.19
C GLU A 164 -16.60 -6.94 11.39
N LEU A 165 -15.87 -6.34 10.44
CA LEU A 165 -14.43 -6.06 10.58
C LEU A 165 -14.16 -5.07 11.72
N ALA A 166 -14.96 -4.01 11.87
CA ALA A 166 -14.79 -3.04 12.95
C ALA A 166 -14.96 -3.70 14.32
N GLU A 167 -15.98 -4.55 14.48
CA GLU A 167 -16.21 -5.29 15.72
C GLU A 167 -15.07 -6.27 16.03
N GLU A 168 -14.58 -6.97 15.01
CA GLU A 168 -13.52 -7.95 15.19
C GLU A 168 -12.15 -7.28 15.40
N CYS A 169 -11.85 -6.18 14.70
CA CYS A 169 -10.66 -5.37 14.93
C CYS A 169 -10.60 -4.86 16.37
N ARG A 170 -11.73 -4.42 16.92
CA ARG A 170 -11.85 -4.01 18.34
C ARG A 170 -11.52 -5.15 19.29
N LYS A 171 -12.07 -6.35 19.05
CA LYS A 171 -11.81 -7.54 19.87
C LYS A 171 -10.34 -7.95 19.84
N GLN A 172 -9.72 -7.90 18.67
CA GLN A 172 -8.35 -8.36 18.48
C GLN A 172 -7.26 -7.27 18.65
N GLY A 173 -7.67 -6.00 18.85
CA GLY A 173 -6.75 -4.88 19.07
C GLY A 173 -6.04 -4.40 17.80
N ILE A 174 -6.63 -4.60 16.63
CA ILE A 174 -6.16 -4.08 15.34
C ILE A 174 -6.86 -2.75 15.04
N LYS A 175 -6.15 -1.77 14.50
CA LYS A 175 -6.72 -0.51 14.04
C LYS A 175 -7.37 -0.69 12.67
N LEU A 176 -8.48 0.03 12.40
CA LEU A 176 -9.20 -0.08 11.12
C LEU A 176 -9.34 1.29 10.47
N GLY A 177 -9.03 1.35 9.18
CA GLY A 177 -9.23 2.48 8.29
C GLY A 177 -10.09 2.11 7.09
N PHE A 178 -10.64 3.12 6.42
CA PHE A 178 -11.43 2.94 5.22
C PHE A 178 -10.81 3.69 4.04
N TYR A 179 -10.67 2.98 2.93
CA TYR A 179 -10.40 3.58 1.63
C TYR A 179 -11.71 4.10 1.02
N TYR A 180 -11.68 5.30 0.46
CA TYR A 180 -12.83 5.87 -0.21
C TYR A 180 -12.40 6.65 -1.47
N SER A 181 -12.91 6.23 -2.63
CA SER A 181 -12.74 6.96 -3.89
C SER A 181 -13.67 8.16 -3.93
N GLN A 182 -13.16 9.34 -3.59
CA GLN A 182 -13.98 10.53 -3.39
C GLN A 182 -14.41 11.22 -4.71
N ALA A 183 -13.57 11.20 -5.74
CA ALA A 183 -13.83 11.89 -6.97
C ALA A 183 -14.33 10.96 -8.08
N GLN A 184 -13.71 9.79 -8.24
CA GLN A 184 -14.14 8.82 -9.23
C GLN A 184 -15.32 7.98 -8.71
N ASP A 185 -16.35 7.89 -9.55
CA ASP A 185 -17.48 6.97 -9.36
C ASP A 185 -18.10 6.69 -10.74
N TRP A 186 -17.79 5.52 -11.26
CA TRP A 186 -18.16 5.13 -12.63
C TRP A 186 -19.63 4.73 -12.79
N THR A 187 -20.38 4.61 -11.70
CA THR A 187 -21.79 4.20 -11.70
C THR A 187 -22.76 5.30 -11.25
N ALA A 188 -22.23 6.40 -10.73
CA ALA A 188 -23.04 7.54 -10.28
C ALA A 188 -23.02 8.68 -11.30
N PRO A 189 -24.19 9.30 -11.60
CA PRO A 189 -24.23 10.48 -12.43
C PRO A 189 -23.39 11.62 -11.83
N GLY A 190 -22.46 12.17 -12.61
CA GLY A 190 -21.57 13.26 -12.21
C GLY A 190 -20.28 12.82 -11.50
N GLY A 191 -20.14 11.55 -11.12
CA GLY A 191 -18.86 11.00 -10.69
C GLY A 191 -17.82 11.09 -11.81
N THR A 192 -16.56 11.39 -11.49
CA THR A 192 -15.52 11.46 -12.53
C THR A 192 -15.10 10.06 -13.00
N ALA A 193 -14.66 10.00 -14.25
CA ALA A 193 -13.99 8.83 -14.80
C ALA A 193 -12.73 9.32 -15.53
N ILE A 194 -11.56 9.10 -14.97
CA ILE A 194 -10.33 9.46 -15.65
C ILE A 194 -10.05 8.49 -16.80
N VAL A 195 -9.47 9.01 -17.87
CA VAL A 195 -8.90 8.17 -18.92
C VAL A 195 -7.55 7.67 -18.40
N ARG A 196 -7.38 6.34 -18.33
CA ARG A 196 -6.15 5.73 -17.83
C ARG A 196 -4.93 6.23 -18.61
N GLY A 197 -3.92 6.68 -17.88
CA GLY A 197 -2.72 7.31 -18.45
C GLY A 197 -2.87 8.79 -18.81
N ASP A 198 -4.06 9.36 -18.65
CA ASP A 198 -4.33 10.80 -18.86
C ASP A 198 -5.25 11.35 -17.76
N HIS A 199 -4.67 11.62 -16.60
CA HIS A 199 -5.40 12.15 -15.43
C HIS A 199 -6.00 13.55 -15.66
N ASP A 200 -5.65 14.22 -16.74
CA ASP A 200 -6.22 15.52 -17.12
C ASP A 200 -7.57 15.36 -17.80
N LYS A 201 -7.87 14.19 -18.35
CA LYS A 201 -9.18 13.87 -18.93
C LYS A 201 -10.10 13.25 -17.88
N VAL A 202 -10.81 14.09 -17.16
CA VAL A 202 -11.73 13.68 -16.07
C VAL A 202 -13.14 13.29 -16.54
N THR A 203 -13.41 13.38 -17.83
CA THR A 203 -14.70 13.06 -18.46
C THR A 203 -14.56 11.89 -19.43
N GLY A 204 -13.85 10.85 -19.02
CA GLY A 204 -13.74 9.60 -19.78
C GLY A 204 -14.98 8.74 -19.69
N HIS A 205 -16.19 9.34 -19.62
CA HIS A 205 -17.46 8.66 -19.60
C HIS A 205 -17.67 7.86 -20.88
N TRP A 206 -18.09 6.64 -20.76
CA TRP A 206 -18.43 5.72 -21.87
C TRP A 206 -19.90 5.33 -21.89
N ASP A 207 -20.67 5.71 -20.87
CA ASP A 207 -22.09 5.47 -20.71
C ASP A 207 -22.81 6.76 -20.31
N LYS A 208 -23.96 7.04 -20.94
CA LYS A 208 -24.79 8.21 -20.62
C LYS A 208 -25.26 8.24 -19.15
N ALA A 209 -25.37 7.10 -18.50
CA ALA A 209 -25.74 7.01 -17.12
C ALA A 209 -24.69 7.67 -16.17
N GLN A 210 -23.47 7.90 -16.65
CA GLN A 210 -22.40 8.58 -15.92
C GLN A 210 -22.51 10.12 -16.03
N ASP A 211 -23.24 10.63 -17.01
CA ASP A 211 -23.36 12.07 -17.24
C ASP A 211 -24.12 12.74 -16.09
N GLY A 212 -23.56 13.83 -15.59
CA GLY A 212 -24.15 14.56 -14.48
C GLY A 212 -23.27 15.71 -14.00
N ASP A 213 -23.73 16.37 -12.97
CA ASP A 213 -23.04 17.47 -12.31
C ASP A 213 -22.19 16.94 -11.15
N PHE A 214 -20.91 17.32 -11.10
CA PHE A 214 -19.98 16.83 -10.09
C PHE A 214 -20.29 17.33 -8.67
N ASP A 215 -20.79 18.57 -8.53
CA ASP A 215 -21.22 19.08 -7.22
C ASP A 215 -22.45 18.34 -6.72
N ALA A 216 -23.36 18.00 -7.62
CA ALA A 216 -24.51 17.16 -7.27
C ALA A 216 -24.08 15.77 -6.81
N TYR A 217 -23.07 15.16 -7.46
CA TYR A 217 -22.48 13.89 -7.01
C TYR A 217 -21.84 14.02 -5.61
N LEU A 218 -21.02 15.04 -5.39
CA LEU A 218 -20.38 15.27 -4.10
C LEU A 218 -21.39 15.40 -2.97
N HIS A 219 -22.41 16.23 -3.14
CA HIS A 219 -23.38 16.54 -2.08
C HIS A 219 -24.44 15.45 -1.88
N LYS A 220 -24.76 14.67 -2.94
CA LYS A 220 -25.79 13.62 -2.84
C LYS A 220 -25.22 12.26 -2.50
N LYS A 221 -23.93 12.00 -2.78
CA LYS A 221 -23.33 10.67 -2.55
C LYS A 221 -22.02 10.74 -1.78
N ALA A 222 -20.97 11.37 -2.31
CA ALA A 222 -19.62 11.21 -1.74
C ALA A 222 -19.51 11.77 -0.31
N ILE A 223 -19.87 13.03 -0.08
CA ILE A 223 -19.80 13.65 1.25
C ILE A 223 -20.71 12.95 2.26
N PRO A 224 -22.00 12.64 1.95
CA PRO A 224 -22.86 11.89 2.87
C PRO A 224 -22.32 10.50 3.19
N GLN A 225 -21.77 9.74 2.23
CA GLN A 225 -21.17 8.42 2.50
C GLN A 225 -19.91 8.51 3.35
N ILE A 226 -19.03 9.53 3.11
CA ILE A 226 -17.87 9.77 3.98
C ILE A 226 -18.34 10.04 5.42
N LYS A 227 -19.42 10.84 5.59
CA LYS A 227 -19.99 11.11 6.90
C LYS A 227 -20.50 9.82 7.57
N GLU A 228 -21.22 8.96 6.84
CA GLU A 228 -21.66 7.65 7.35
C GLU A 228 -20.46 6.81 7.85
N LEU A 229 -19.37 6.76 7.08
CA LEU A 229 -18.17 6.02 7.46
C LEU A 229 -17.50 6.57 8.73
N LEU A 230 -17.53 7.87 8.92
CA LEU A 230 -16.95 8.53 10.10
C LEU A 230 -17.81 8.37 11.36
N GLU A 231 -19.14 8.22 11.22
CA GLU A 231 -20.07 8.26 12.35
C GLU A 231 -20.58 6.87 12.77
N ASN A 232 -20.67 5.88 11.85
CA ASN A 232 -21.41 4.64 12.08
C ASN A 232 -20.61 3.51 12.73
N TYR A 233 -19.28 3.63 12.85
CA TYR A 233 -18.41 2.54 13.28
C TYR A 233 -17.69 2.78 14.63
N LYS A 234 -18.24 3.68 15.46
CA LYS A 234 -17.72 4.08 16.79
C LYS A 234 -16.31 4.72 16.69
N GLU A 235 -15.30 4.08 17.31
CA GLU A 235 -13.92 4.57 17.30
C GLU A 235 -13.21 4.42 15.93
N PHE A 236 -13.84 3.86 14.95
CA PHE A 236 -13.32 3.72 13.58
C PHE A 236 -14.08 4.63 12.59
N PRO A 237 -13.43 5.03 11.47
CA PRO A 237 -12.05 4.73 11.11
C PRO A 237 -11.04 5.55 11.89
N VAL A 238 -9.80 5.03 12.01
CA VAL A 238 -8.64 5.81 12.45
C VAL A 238 -7.79 6.30 11.28
N VAL A 239 -8.01 5.74 10.09
CA VAL A 239 -7.41 6.17 8.82
C VAL A 239 -8.51 6.30 7.76
N VAL A 240 -8.54 7.42 7.04
CA VAL A 240 -9.27 7.56 5.79
C VAL A 240 -8.26 7.65 4.64
N TRP A 241 -8.33 6.69 3.74
CA TRP A 241 -7.45 6.59 2.60
C TRP A 241 -8.20 7.03 1.34
N PHE A 242 -7.96 8.25 0.88
CA PHE A 242 -8.49 8.78 -0.38
C PHE A 242 -7.68 8.30 -1.57
N ASP A 243 -8.27 8.32 -2.76
CA ASP A 243 -7.55 7.88 -3.95
C ASP A 243 -7.91 8.69 -5.19
N THR A 244 -6.97 8.71 -6.11
CA THR A 244 -7.06 9.30 -7.45
C THR A 244 -7.69 10.68 -7.43
N PRO A 245 -6.99 11.69 -6.89
CA PRO A 245 -7.46 13.07 -6.95
C PRO A 245 -7.61 13.50 -8.43
N THR A 246 -8.68 14.21 -8.74
CA THR A 246 -8.92 14.75 -10.07
C THR A 246 -8.95 16.27 -10.03
N LYS A 247 -8.75 16.93 -11.17
CA LYS A 247 -8.88 18.39 -11.28
C LYS A 247 -10.27 18.93 -10.89
N MET A 248 -11.29 18.07 -10.90
CA MET A 248 -12.63 18.43 -10.43
C MET A 248 -12.69 18.65 -8.93
N MET A 249 -11.77 18.07 -8.16
CA MET A 249 -11.65 18.31 -6.72
C MET A 249 -10.88 19.62 -6.48
N THR A 250 -11.59 20.76 -6.57
CA THR A 250 -11.01 22.08 -6.29
C THR A 250 -10.75 22.27 -4.78
N PRO A 251 -9.97 23.31 -4.38
CA PRO A 251 -9.77 23.62 -2.95
C PRO A 251 -11.07 23.81 -2.18
N GLU A 252 -12.07 24.46 -2.78
CA GLU A 252 -13.37 24.74 -2.15
C GLU A 252 -14.15 23.45 -1.90
N ARG A 253 -14.19 22.54 -2.87
CA ARG A 253 -14.85 21.22 -2.76
C ARG A 253 -14.16 20.33 -1.75
N ALA A 254 -12.83 20.30 -1.77
CA ALA A 254 -12.05 19.53 -0.81
C ALA A 254 -12.22 20.08 0.63
N ALA A 255 -12.33 21.41 0.79
CA ALA A 255 -12.53 22.05 2.08
C ALA A 255 -13.80 21.56 2.81
N GLU A 256 -14.86 21.19 2.09
CA GLU A 256 -16.07 20.63 2.69
C GLU A 256 -15.78 19.27 3.33
N ILE A 257 -15.01 18.43 2.66
CA ILE A 257 -14.59 17.13 3.19
C ILE A 257 -13.62 17.34 4.36
N VAL A 258 -12.62 18.21 4.23
CA VAL A 258 -11.66 18.52 5.31
C VAL A 258 -12.37 19.02 6.57
N LYS A 259 -13.40 19.87 6.42
CA LYS A 259 -14.21 20.32 7.57
C LYS A 259 -14.88 19.15 8.29
N LEU A 260 -15.30 18.13 7.57
CA LEU A 260 -15.89 16.92 8.14
C LEU A 260 -14.81 16.08 8.87
N LEU A 261 -13.64 15.86 8.23
CA LEU A 261 -12.53 15.11 8.82
C LEU A 261 -12.02 15.75 10.11
N ASN A 262 -11.93 17.08 10.16
CA ASN A 262 -11.45 17.84 11.33
C ASN A 262 -12.38 17.75 12.55
N GLN A 263 -13.56 17.16 12.44
CA GLN A 263 -14.43 16.86 13.60
C GLN A 263 -13.98 15.61 14.35
N HIS A 264 -13.00 14.84 13.81
CA HIS A 264 -12.51 13.58 14.32
C HIS A 264 -11.03 13.67 14.71
N ALA A 265 -10.76 13.99 15.99
CA ALA A 265 -9.43 14.36 16.48
C ALA A 265 -8.33 13.29 16.32
N ASN A 266 -8.69 12.01 16.19
CA ASN A 266 -7.72 10.90 16.08
C ASN A 266 -7.59 10.35 14.66
N LEU A 267 -8.18 11.01 13.69
CA LEU A 267 -8.21 10.56 12.31
C LEU A 267 -6.90 10.92 11.59
N ILE A 268 -6.39 9.99 10.81
CA ILE A 268 -5.27 10.17 9.88
C ILE A 268 -5.83 10.09 8.46
N TRP A 269 -5.39 10.95 7.55
CA TRP A 269 -5.77 10.89 6.15
C TRP A 269 -4.61 11.24 5.22
N ASN A 270 -4.62 10.66 4.01
CA ASN A 270 -3.50 10.71 3.08
C ASN A 270 -3.55 11.91 2.12
N ASN A 271 -2.50 12.09 1.33
CA ASN A 271 -2.31 13.19 0.38
C ASN A 271 -3.17 13.10 -0.91
N ARG A 272 -4.10 12.14 -1.02
CA ARG A 272 -4.86 11.89 -2.25
C ARG A 272 -6.29 12.44 -2.23
N LEU A 273 -6.65 13.31 -1.30
CA LEU A 273 -7.95 13.98 -1.32
C LEU A 273 -8.11 14.91 -2.55
N GLY A 274 -7.06 15.59 -2.93
CA GLY A 274 -7.08 16.64 -3.96
C GLY A 274 -7.29 18.04 -3.38
N GLY A 275 -7.58 19.02 -4.24
CA GLY A 275 -7.83 20.40 -3.82
C GLY A 275 -6.63 21.08 -3.14
N THR A 276 -5.41 20.64 -3.44
CA THR A 276 -4.15 21.11 -2.84
C THR A 276 -3.92 20.74 -1.36
N TYR A 277 -4.79 19.95 -0.75
CA TYR A 277 -4.61 19.46 0.62
C TYR A 277 -3.59 18.32 0.66
N LYS A 278 -2.61 18.46 1.55
CA LYS A 278 -1.52 17.50 1.71
C LYS A 278 -1.89 16.27 2.56
N GLY A 279 -2.83 16.41 3.49
CA GLY A 279 -3.12 15.37 4.47
C GLY A 279 -1.96 15.13 5.44
N ASP A 280 -1.98 13.96 6.08
CA ASP A 280 -0.98 13.57 7.08
C ASP A 280 0.17 12.77 6.49
N THR A 281 -0.07 12.01 5.40
CA THR A 281 0.90 11.04 4.89
C THR A 281 1.07 11.13 3.38
N GLU A 282 2.32 11.02 2.92
CA GLU A 282 2.65 10.75 1.53
C GLU A 282 2.43 9.27 1.20
N THR A 283 1.97 8.97 -0.03
CA THR A 283 1.61 7.60 -0.42
C THR A 283 2.26 7.16 -1.73
N PRO A 284 3.59 6.88 -1.71
CA PRO A 284 4.25 6.24 -2.86
C PRO A 284 3.60 4.88 -3.14
N GLU A 285 3.35 4.59 -4.42
CA GLU A 285 2.64 3.40 -4.85
C GLU A 285 3.51 2.51 -5.72
N GLN A 286 3.61 1.23 -5.34
CA GLN A 286 4.37 0.17 -6.03
C GLN A 286 5.88 0.42 -6.08
N TYR A 287 6.43 1.28 -5.23
CA TYR A 287 7.88 1.48 -5.10
C TYR A 287 8.29 1.98 -3.72
N VAL A 288 9.55 1.77 -3.37
CA VAL A 288 10.16 2.35 -2.18
C VAL A 288 11.00 3.54 -2.62
N PRO A 289 10.75 4.76 -2.11
CA PRO A 289 11.58 5.92 -2.42
C PRO A 289 13.03 5.70 -2.00
N ALA A 290 13.99 6.16 -2.83
CA ALA A 290 15.41 5.95 -2.58
C ALA A 290 15.85 6.40 -1.19
N ASN A 291 15.39 7.58 -0.77
CA ASN A 291 15.73 8.19 0.53
C ASN A 291 14.52 8.33 1.48
N GLY A 292 13.38 7.66 1.18
CA GLY A 292 12.13 7.96 1.87
C GLY A 292 11.66 9.39 1.59
N PHE A 293 10.90 9.95 2.55
CA PHE A 293 10.49 11.36 2.56
C PHE A 293 10.99 12.01 3.87
N PRO A 294 12.21 12.54 3.90
CA PRO A 294 12.79 13.10 5.13
C PRO A 294 11.92 14.22 5.71
N GLY A 295 11.54 14.08 6.98
CA GLY A 295 10.70 15.05 7.68
C GLY A 295 9.19 14.90 7.45
N GLU A 296 8.76 13.93 6.65
CA GLU A 296 7.37 13.64 6.35
C GLU A 296 6.97 12.23 6.82
N ASP A 297 5.71 12.07 7.20
CA ASP A 297 5.11 10.75 7.39
C ASP A 297 4.72 10.17 6.02
N TRP A 298 5.01 8.91 5.77
CA TRP A 298 4.73 8.28 4.49
C TRP A 298 4.45 6.79 4.58
N GLU A 299 3.67 6.30 3.63
CA GLU A 299 3.25 4.91 3.55
C GLU A 299 3.36 4.39 2.12
N SER A 300 4.17 3.37 1.90
CA SER A 300 4.22 2.73 0.59
C SER A 300 3.16 1.64 0.49
N CYS A 301 2.20 1.82 -0.41
CA CYS A 301 1.20 0.81 -0.70
C CYS A 301 1.64 -0.05 -1.89
N MET A 302 1.55 -1.38 -1.73
CA MET A 302 1.97 -2.34 -2.76
C MET A 302 1.09 -3.57 -2.80
N THR A 303 0.98 -4.17 -3.99
CA THR A 303 0.35 -5.47 -4.20
C THR A 303 1.33 -6.62 -3.94
N MET A 304 0.80 -7.81 -3.66
CA MET A 304 1.60 -9.05 -3.63
C MET A 304 1.82 -9.62 -5.05
N ASN A 305 0.93 -9.29 -5.98
CA ASN A 305 0.91 -9.71 -7.38
C ASN A 305 0.82 -8.49 -8.31
N ASP A 306 0.27 -8.63 -9.51
CA ASP A 306 0.16 -7.55 -10.51
C ASP A 306 -1.16 -6.77 -10.44
N THR A 307 -1.99 -6.99 -9.41
CA THR A 307 -3.32 -6.38 -9.28
C THR A 307 -3.65 -6.03 -7.82
N TRP A 308 -4.54 -5.05 -7.59
CA TRP A 308 -5.09 -4.76 -6.26
C TRP A 308 -6.29 -5.64 -5.97
N GLY A 309 -7.35 -5.55 -6.79
CA GLY A 309 -8.52 -6.42 -6.70
C GLY A 309 -8.27 -7.79 -7.34
N TYR A 310 -9.04 -8.79 -6.90
CA TYR A 310 -8.91 -10.17 -7.36
C TYR A 310 -9.00 -10.31 -8.89
N LYS A 311 -8.06 -11.02 -9.45
CA LYS A 311 -8.01 -11.39 -10.87
C LYS A 311 -7.64 -12.86 -10.99
N SER A 312 -8.55 -13.69 -11.50
CA SER A 312 -8.47 -15.16 -11.43
C SER A 312 -7.27 -15.77 -12.17
N PHE A 313 -6.73 -15.08 -13.15
CA PHE A 313 -5.59 -15.53 -13.96
C PHE A 313 -4.26 -14.86 -13.58
N ASP A 314 -4.24 -13.99 -12.56
CA ASP A 314 -3.00 -13.41 -12.06
C ASP A 314 -2.35 -14.37 -11.05
N THR A 315 -1.21 -14.93 -11.46
CA THR A 315 -0.42 -15.87 -10.66
C THR A 315 0.99 -15.37 -10.38
N ASN A 316 1.28 -14.11 -10.75
CA ASN A 316 2.61 -13.52 -10.62
C ASN A 316 2.85 -12.93 -9.21
N PHE A 317 2.89 -13.79 -8.21
CA PHE A 317 3.11 -13.35 -6.83
C PHE A 317 4.59 -13.10 -6.52
N LYS A 318 4.87 -11.96 -5.89
CA LYS A 318 6.19 -11.65 -5.30
C LYS A 318 6.56 -12.71 -4.25
N SER A 319 7.86 -13.02 -4.14
CA SER A 319 8.33 -13.94 -3.09
C SER A 319 8.24 -13.30 -1.70
N THR A 320 8.15 -14.12 -0.66
CA THR A 320 8.22 -13.67 0.73
C THR A 320 9.49 -12.88 1.02
N GLU A 321 10.62 -13.28 0.42
CA GLU A 321 11.87 -12.54 0.49
C GLU A 321 11.72 -11.10 -0.02
N THR A 322 11.08 -10.91 -1.20
CA THR A 322 10.83 -9.58 -1.76
C THR A 322 9.94 -8.75 -0.84
N LEU A 323 8.87 -9.35 -0.29
CA LEU A 323 7.94 -8.65 0.58
C LEU A 323 8.60 -8.24 1.91
N LEU A 324 9.39 -9.10 2.52
CA LEU A 324 10.14 -8.80 3.75
C LEU A 324 11.23 -7.74 3.50
N ARG A 325 11.95 -7.82 2.39
CA ARG A 325 12.93 -6.81 2.00
C ARG A 325 12.29 -5.43 1.82
N ASN A 326 11.10 -5.37 1.22
CA ASN A 326 10.35 -4.13 1.10
C ASN A 326 9.96 -3.56 2.46
N LEU A 327 9.42 -4.38 3.38
CA LEU A 327 9.07 -3.96 4.74
C LEU A 327 10.28 -3.38 5.47
N ILE A 328 11.41 -4.09 5.42
CA ILE A 328 12.65 -3.68 6.09
C ILE A 328 13.19 -2.39 5.45
N ASP A 329 13.22 -2.30 4.12
CA ASP A 329 13.72 -1.12 3.41
C ASP A 329 12.86 0.12 3.70
N ILE A 330 11.54 -0.01 3.68
CA ILE A 330 10.58 1.04 4.04
C ILE A 330 10.79 1.48 5.49
N SER A 331 10.87 0.54 6.44
CA SER A 331 11.07 0.84 7.86
C SER A 331 12.41 1.53 8.11
N SER A 332 13.48 1.11 7.41
CA SER A 332 14.82 1.71 7.49
C SER A 332 14.86 3.18 7.04
N LYS A 333 13.87 3.61 6.29
CA LYS A 333 13.68 4.97 5.77
C LYS A 333 12.57 5.75 6.50
N GLY A 334 12.03 5.16 7.57
CA GLY A 334 11.03 5.79 8.43
C GLY A 334 9.58 5.70 7.96
N GLY A 335 9.30 4.94 6.90
CA GLY A 335 7.95 4.77 6.36
C GLY A 335 7.17 3.60 6.93
N ASN A 336 5.90 3.50 6.54
CA ASN A 336 5.03 2.36 6.76
C ASN A 336 4.84 1.55 5.47
N TYR A 337 4.64 0.26 5.61
CA TYR A 337 4.29 -0.64 4.51
C TYR A 337 2.82 -1.04 4.58
N LEU A 338 2.03 -0.68 3.58
CA LEU A 338 0.63 -1.08 3.43
C LEU A 338 0.56 -2.14 2.32
N LEU A 339 0.50 -3.42 2.72
CA LEU A 339 0.56 -4.56 1.81
C LEU A 339 -0.84 -5.08 1.51
N ASN A 340 -1.16 -5.18 0.21
CA ASN A 340 -2.48 -5.52 -0.26
C ASN A 340 -2.77 -7.01 -0.25
N ILE A 341 -4.03 -7.35 0.04
CA ILE A 341 -4.70 -8.60 -0.31
C ILE A 341 -5.91 -8.31 -1.17
N GLY A 342 -6.27 -9.25 -2.05
CA GLY A 342 -7.43 -9.15 -2.94
C GLY A 342 -8.38 -10.34 -2.78
N PRO A 343 -9.33 -10.34 -1.81
CA PRO A 343 -10.28 -11.43 -1.67
C PRO A 343 -11.12 -11.65 -2.93
N ASP A 344 -11.47 -12.90 -3.21
CA ASP A 344 -12.32 -13.28 -4.32
C ASP A 344 -13.80 -12.90 -4.12
N SER A 345 -14.67 -13.23 -5.07
CA SER A 345 -16.10 -12.94 -4.98
C SER A 345 -16.84 -13.75 -3.90
N HIS A 346 -16.21 -14.77 -3.34
CA HIS A 346 -16.73 -15.53 -2.20
C HIS A 346 -16.26 -14.94 -0.85
N GLY A 347 -15.41 -13.90 -0.86
CA GLY A 347 -14.84 -13.29 0.32
C GLY A 347 -13.64 -14.04 0.89
N VAL A 348 -13.04 -14.93 0.11
CA VAL A 348 -11.91 -15.76 0.52
C VAL A 348 -10.59 -15.11 0.09
N VAL A 349 -9.66 -15.01 1.02
CA VAL A 349 -8.29 -14.54 0.72
C VAL A 349 -7.56 -15.62 -0.08
N PRO A 350 -6.95 -15.31 -1.23
CA PRO A 350 -6.20 -16.27 -2.02
C PRO A 350 -5.09 -16.95 -1.21
N ALA A 351 -4.97 -18.28 -1.32
CA ALA A 351 -3.99 -19.06 -0.57
C ALA A 351 -2.55 -18.54 -0.73
N PRO A 352 -2.07 -18.14 -1.94
CA PRO A 352 -0.72 -17.61 -2.10
C PRO A 352 -0.47 -16.31 -1.30
N GLU A 353 -1.50 -15.48 -1.05
CA GLU A 353 -1.39 -14.28 -0.24
C GLU A 353 -1.31 -14.64 1.25
N ALA A 354 -2.20 -15.53 1.72
CA ALA A 354 -2.22 -15.98 3.10
C ALA A 354 -0.91 -16.69 3.50
N GLU A 355 -0.35 -17.53 2.63
CA GLU A 355 0.91 -18.23 2.85
C GLU A 355 2.06 -17.25 3.08
N ARG A 356 2.20 -16.23 2.23
CA ARG A 356 3.24 -15.20 2.34
C ARG A 356 3.10 -14.38 3.62
N LEU A 357 1.87 -14.03 3.99
CA LEU A 357 1.60 -13.32 5.23
C LEU A 357 2.00 -14.15 6.45
N HIS A 358 1.69 -15.44 6.47
CA HIS A 358 2.13 -16.34 7.54
C HIS A 358 3.66 -16.47 7.62
N GLU A 359 4.35 -16.53 6.48
CA GLU A 359 5.81 -16.57 6.45
C GLU A 359 6.44 -15.26 6.95
N MET A 360 5.92 -14.11 6.51
CA MET A 360 6.33 -12.80 7.05
C MET A 360 6.11 -12.73 8.56
N GLY A 361 4.97 -13.23 9.04
CA GLY A 361 4.64 -13.28 10.46
C GLY A 361 5.61 -14.12 11.29
N LYS A 362 6.08 -15.24 10.76
CA LYS A 362 7.12 -16.07 11.43
C LYS A 362 8.42 -15.29 11.64
N TRP A 363 8.86 -14.55 10.60
CA TRP A 363 10.05 -13.71 10.72
C TRP A 363 9.84 -12.58 11.73
N LEU A 364 8.69 -11.90 11.69
CA LEU A 364 8.36 -10.80 12.58
C LEU A 364 8.14 -11.24 14.04
N ALA A 365 7.70 -12.46 14.29
CA ALA A 365 7.58 -13.00 15.64
C ALA A 365 8.94 -13.07 16.37
N VAL A 366 10.03 -13.23 15.61
CA VAL A 366 11.40 -13.28 16.14
C VAL A 366 12.07 -11.91 16.06
N ASN A 367 11.90 -11.20 14.95
CA ASN A 367 12.69 -10.02 14.62
C ASN A 367 11.88 -8.69 14.66
N GLY A 368 10.62 -8.72 15.08
CA GLY A 368 9.73 -7.56 15.07
C GLY A 368 10.22 -6.37 15.89
N GLU A 369 11.07 -6.59 16.89
CA GLU A 369 11.74 -5.54 17.66
C GLU A 369 12.56 -4.59 16.76
N ALA A 370 13.10 -5.11 15.64
CA ALA A 370 13.85 -4.33 14.67
C ALA A 370 12.96 -3.51 13.71
N ILE A 371 11.64 -3.68 13.78
CA ILE A 371 10.67 -3.03 12.86
C ILE A 371 9.77 -2.07 13.64
N TYR A 372 9.02 -2.58 14.63
CA TYR A 372 8.01 -1.80 15.33
C TYR A 372 8.60 -0.79 16.29
N GLY A 373 8.04 0.43 16.33
CA GLY A 373 8.49 1.49 17.21
C GLY A 373 9.91 2.00 16.92
N THR A 374 10.46 1.67 15.75
CA THR A 374 11.80 2.10 15.35
C THR A 374 11.76 3.40 14.54
N HIS A 375 12.91 4.03 14.42
CA HIS A 375 13.17 5.20 13.58
C HIS A 375 14.06 4.83 12.38
N ALA A 376 14.18 5.77 11.44
CA ALA A 376 15.04 5.61 10.27
C ALA A 376 16.52 5.37 10.64
N THR A 377 17.25 4.85 9.67
CA THR A 377 18.69 4.59 9.78
C THR A 377 19.50 5.82 10.20
N LEU A 378 20.58 5.61 10.95
CA LEU A 378 21.60 6.63 11.26
C LEU A 378 22.81 6.54 10.31
N PHE A 379 22.91 5.50 9.50
CA PHE A 379 23.99 5.36 8.54
C PHE A 379 23.73 6.19 7.28
N THR A 380 24.76 6.83 6.77
CA THR A 380 24.72 7.57 5.50
C THR A 380 25.10 6.72 4.29
N THR A 381 25.35 5.41 4.48
CA THR A 381 25.71 4.49 3.41
C THR A 381 24.58 4.40 2.39
N PRO A 382 24.84 4.62 1.10
CA PRO A 382 23.81 4.50 0.07
C PRO A 382 23.21 3.09 0.02
N THR A 383 21.87 3.03 -0.09
CA THR A 383 21.11 1.77 -0.17
C THR A 383 20.91 1.29 -1.61
N GLY A 384 21.53 1.93 -2.57
CA GLY A 384 21.46 1.64 -4.00
C GLY A 384 22.14 2.72 -4.81
N THR A 385 21.98 2.64 -6.12
CA THR A 385 22.57 3.56 -7.09
C THR A 385 21.53 4.11 -8.05
N PHE A 386 21.72 5.34 -8.49
CA PHE A 386 20.95 5.92 -9.59
C PHE A 386 21.61 5.60 -10.91
N SER A 387 20.84 5.22 -11.91
CA SER A 387 21.32 4.96 -13.26
C SER A 387 21.57 6.29 -13.98
N ASP A 388 22.71 6.37 -14.68
CA ASP A 388 23.02 7.53 -15.54
C ASP A 388 22.24 7.49 -16.85
N THR A 389 21.75 6.33 -17.28
CA THR A 389 21.14 6.12 -18.59
C THR A 389 19.67 5.76 -18.53
N GLU A 390 19.24 4.98 -17.53
CA GLU A 390 17.85 4.59 -17.36
C GLU A 390 17.07 5.61 -16.55
N LYS A 391 15.86 5.90 -17.00
CA LYS A 391 14.93 6.79 -16.29
C LYS A 391 13.74 6.01 -15.74
N ASP A 392 13.22 6.48 -14.62
CA ASP A 392 11.95 6.03 -14.09
C ASP A 392 10.78 6.56 -14.93
N LYS A 393 9.55 6.18 -14.57
CA LYS A 393 8.32 6.62 -15.23
C LYS A 393 8.09 8.14 -15.22
N ASN A 394 8.78 8.87 -14.35
CA ASN A 394 8.72 10.33 -14.20
C ASN A 394 9.88 11.04 -14.91
N GLY A 395 10.71 10.28 -15.67
CA GLY A 395 11.88 10.82 -16.38
C GLY A 395 13.07 11.14 -15.48
N LYS A 396 13.05 10.77 -14.20
CA LYS A 396 14.18 10.91 -13.27
C LYS A 396 15.11 9.70 -13.38
N PRO A 397 16.41 9.82 -13.00
CA PRO A 397 17.31 8.68 -12.93
C PRO A 397 16.67 7.52 -12.15
N LYS A 398 16.68 6.32 -12.74
CA LYS A 398 16.11 5.13 -12.11
C LYS A 398 16.98 4.70 -10.94
N PHE A 399 16.37 4.52 -9.78
CA PHE A 399 17.06 3.99 -8.60
C PHE A 399 17.04 2.46 -8.61
N SER A 400 18.20 1.85 -8.40
CA SER A 400 18.38 0.40 -8.25
C SER A 400 18.89 0.10 -6.85
N PRO A 401 18.08 -0.51 -5.96
CA PRO A 401 18.50 -0.83 -4.60
C PRO A 401 19.57 -1.93 -4.59
N THR A 402 20.52 -1.82 -3.68
CA THR A 402 21.44 -2.90 -3.32
C THR A 402 20.90 -3.62 -2.08
N TRP A 403 21.00 -4.94 -2.05
CA TRP A 403 20.43 -5.77 -0.98
C TRP A 403 21.54 -6.42 -0.13
N ASN A 404 22.45 -5.59 0.41
CA ASN A 404 23.46 -6.06 1.36
C ASN A 404 22.87 -6.07 2.78
N TRP A 405 22.40 -4.93 3.23
CA TRP A 405 21.78 -4.73 4.54
C TRP A 405 20.95 -3.45 4.60
N ARG A 406 20.12 -3.35 5.64
CA ARG A 406 19.42 -2.14 6.07
C ARG A 406 19.62 -1.93 7.55
N SER A 407 19.17 -0.80 8.08
CA SER A 407 19.13 -0.60 9.54
C SER A 407 17.97 0.28 9.99
N THR A 408 17.51 -0.01 11.19
CA THR A 408 16.55 0.80 11.94
C THR A 408 17.15 1.16 13.30
N THR A 409 16.55 2.10 14.01
CA THR A 409 17.09 2.58 15.28
C THR A 409 16.05 2.68 16.39
N ALA A 410 16.51 2.47 17.62
CA ALA A 410 15.79 2.74 18.86
C ALA A 410 16.63 3.66 19.74
N PRO A 411 16.14 4.16 20.87
CA PRO A 411 16.90 5.08 21.75
C PRO A 411 18.27 4.56 22.17
N ASP A 412 18.40 3.28 22.45
CA ASP A 412 19.61 2.61 22.95
C ASP A 412 20.13 1.49 22.06
N LYS A 413 19.57 1.32 20.84
CA LYS A 413 19.91 0.24 19.91
C LYS A 413 19.94 0.71 18.47
N VAL A 414 20.75 0.03 17.69
CA VAL A 414 20.70 0.04 16.23
C VAL A 414 20.53 -1.41 15.79
N TYR A 415 19.51 -1.67 14.97
CA TYR A 415 19.28 -2.96 14.35
C TYR A 415 19.83 -2.92 12.93
N VAL A 416 20.51 -3.99 12.54
CA VAL A 416 21.06 -4.13 11.18
C VAL A 416 20.55 -5.43 10.60
N GLU A 417 19.65 -5.32 9.64
CA GLU A 417 19.03 -6.42 8.91
C GLU A 417 19.92 -6.80 7.73
N ILE A 418 20.64 -7.92 7.86
CA ILE A 418 21.65 -8.37 6.90
C ILE A 418 21.02 -9.36 5.93
N PHE A 419 20.92 -8.99 4.66
CA PHE A 419 20.36 -9.82 3.58
C PHE A 419 21.41 -10.71 2.93
N GLN A 420 22.67 -10.23 2.83
CA GLN A 420 23.79 -10.99 2.30
C GLN A 420 24.78 -11.27 3.44
N TRP A 421 24.77 -12.52 3.93
CA TRP A 421 25.62 -12.88 5.06
C TRP A 421 27.08 -12.87 4.67
N PRO A 422 27.92 -12.04 5.29
CA PRO A 422 29.33 -11.97 4.98
C PRO A 422 30.10 -13.11 5.65
N THR A 423 31.27 -13.44 5.12
CA THR A 423 32.21 -14.34 5.77
C THR A 423 33.09 -13.57 6.75
N GLY A 424 32.98 -13.90 8.03
CA GLY A 424 33.87 -13.39 9.07
C GLY A 424 33.53 -11.97 9.55
N ARG A 425 34.36 -10.99 9.19
CA ARG A 425 34.22 -9.59 9.65
C ARG A 425 33.18 -8.84 8.82
N PHE A 426 32.23 -8.21 9.49
CA PHE A 426 31.23 -7.36 8.89
C PHE A 426 31.52 -5.89 9.25
N HIS A 427 31.73 -5.07 8.24
CA HIS A 427 32.02 -3.64 8.39
C HIS A 427 30.77 -2.80 8.14
N LEU A 428 30.46 -1.93 9.10
CA LEU A 428 29.44 -0.89 9.01
C LEU A 428 30.15 0.49 9.00
N GLY A 429 29.65 1.43 8.22
CA GLY A 429 30.17 2.79 8.18
C GLY A 429 30.10 3.52 9.54
N ALA A 430 30.51 4.78 9.55
CA ALA A 430 30.50 5.61 10.75
C ALA A 430 29.11 5.65 11.41
N LEU A 431 29.07 5.42 12.73
CA LEU A 431 27.87 5.48 13.54
C LEU A 431 28.01 6.60 14.58
N PRO A 432 27.09 7.59 14.63
CA PRO A 432 27.17 8.72 15.57
C PRO A 432 26.72 8.35 17.00
N ARG A 433 26.91 7.10 17.41
CA ARG A 433 26.63 6.57 18.76
C ARG A 433 27.73 5.62 19.18
N ASN A 434 28.08 5.62 20.47
CA ASN A 434 29.05 4.66 21.00
C ASN A 434 28.40 3.30 21.20
N VAL A 435 28.96 2.28 20.57
CA VAL A 435 28.53 0.88 20.70
C VAL A 435 29.06 0.32 22.00
N THR A 436 28.20 -0.30 22.79
CA THR A 436 28.51 -0.91 24.10
C THR A 436 28.37 -2.43 24.09
N GLY A 437 27.78 -3.01 23.04
CA GLY A 437 27.60 -4.44 22.87
C GLY A 437 27.04 -4.80 21.49
N ALA A 438 27.23 -6.05 21.09
CA ALA A 438 26.68 -6.59 19.83
C ALA A 438 26.21 -8.02 20.06
N TYR A 439 25.08 -8.42 19.42
CA TYR A 439 24.54 -9.77 19.44
C TYR A 439 23.59 -10.00 18.25
N LEU A 440 23.19 -11.24 17.97
CA LEU A 440 22.14 -11.53 16.98
C LEU A 440 20.77 -11.61 17.67
N LEU A 441 19.77 -10.92 17.14
CA LEU A 441 18.44 -10.84 17.74
C LEU A 441 17.76 -12.20 17.86
N ALA A 442 17.89 -13.05 16.85
CA ALA A 442 17.32 -14.39 16.82
C ALA A 442 18.08 -15.43 17.68
N ASP A 443 19.24 -15.08 18.25
CA ASP A 443 19.91 -15.92 19.25
C ASP A 443 19.26 -15.72 20.62
N ALA A 444 18.47 -16.68 21.09
CA ALA A 444 17.78 -16.58 22.37
C ALA A 444 18.73 -16.34 23.58
N ALA A 445 20.00 -16.73 23.47
CA ALA A 445 21.00 -16.48 24.51
C ALA A 445 21.64 -15.09 24.40
N HIS A 446 21.41 -14.36 23.32
CA HIS A 446 22.03 -13.07 22.99
C HIS A 446 23.55 -13.08 23.23
N LYS A 447 24.22 -14.14 22.72
CA LYS A 447 25.67 -14.33 22.90
C LYS A 447 26.42 -13.11 22.40
N PRO A 448 27.29 -12.50 23.22
CA PRO A 448 28.06 -11.33 22.82
C PRO A 448 28.96 -11.62 21.63
N LEU A 449 28.89 -10.75 20.64
CA LEU A 449 29.81 -10.74 19.49
C LEU A 449 30.97 -9.77 19.74
N LYS A 450 32.16 -10.16 19.25
CA LYS A 450 33.33 -9.26 19.28
C LYS A 450 33.12 -8.14 18.26
N PHE A 451 33.41 -6.93 18.68
CA PHE A 451 33.35 -5.75 17.81
C PHE A 451 34.49 -4.76 18.13
N THR A 452 34.79 -3.91 17.17
CA THR A 452 35.65 -2.74 17.35
C THR A 452 34.98 -1.54 16.69
N GLN A 453 35.03 -0.38 17.33
CA GLN A 453 34.51 0.88 16.77
C GLN A 453 35.66 1.87 16.63
N THR A 454 35.72 2.51 15.46
CA THR A 454 36.62 3.60 15.10
C THR A 454 35.82 4.78 14.55
N PRO A 455 36.41 5.95 14.32
CA PRO A 455 35.72 7.05 13.64
C PRO A 455 35.18 6.66 12.25
N ASP A 456 35.82 5.69 11.56
CA ASP A 456 35.44 5.25 10.22
C ASP A 456 34.28 4.25 10.21
N GLY A 457 33.99 3.60 11.35
CA GLY A 457 32.88 2.64 11.44
C GLY A 457 32.97 1.63 12.56
N VAL A 458 32.09 0.63 12.45
CA VAL A 458 31.98 -0.47 13.39
C VAL A 458 32.25 -1.79 12.68
N ASP A 459 33.20 -2.54 13.18
CA ASP A 459 33.53 -3.91 12.72
C ASP A 459 33.00 -4.93 13.70
N VAL A 460 32.21 -5.88 13.22
CA VAL A 460 31.64 -6.97 14.05
C VAL A 460 32.10 -8.32 13.52
N GLN A 461 32.59 -9.19 14.41
CA GLN A 461 32.88 -10.59 14.05
C GLN A 461 31.62 -11.42 14.09
N LEU A 462 31.10 -11.76 12.91
CA LEU A 462 29.89 -12.57 12.76
C LEU A 462 30.20 -14.07 12.81
N PRO A 463 29.23 -14.93 13.23
CA PRO A 463 29.28 -16.36 13.07
C PRO A 463 29.39 -16.77 11.59
N THR A 464 29.81 -18.02 11.34
CA THR A 464 29.94 -18.55 9.97
C THR A 464 28.63 -18.69 9.22
N ALA A 465 27.50 -18.85 9.92
CA ALA A 465 26.18 -19.04 9.32
C ALA A 465 25.19 -17.97 9.81
N ALA A 466 24.33 -17.51 8.89
CA ALA A 466 23.16 -16.71 9.21
C ALA A 466 22.15 -17.52 10.03
N LEU A 467 21.36 -16.85 10.87
CA LEU A 467 20.28 -17.47 11.63
C LEU A 467 18.96 -17.51 10.87
N ASP A 468 18.83 -16.66 9.86
CA ASP A 468 17.66 -16.58 8.98
C ASP A 468 18.11 -16.44 7.51
N PRO A 469 17.48 -17.15 6.57
CA PRO A 469 17.87 -17.15 5.17
C PRO A 469 17.51 -15.85 4.42
N ILE A 470 16.53 -15.07 4.89
CA ILE A 470 16.08 -13.84 4.24
C ILE A 470 16.80 -12.63 4.83
N ALA A 471 16.77 -12.49 6.17
CA ALA A 471 17.42 -11.40 6.87
C ALA A 471 17.73 -11.77 8.31
N THR A 472 19.01 -11.85 8.65
CA THR A 472 19.47 -12.02 10.04
C THR A 472 19.70 -10.65 10.67
N VAL A 473 19.16 -10.41 11.85
CA VAL A 473 19.26 -9.12 12.55
C VAL A 473 20.42 -9.10 13.53
N LEU A 474 21.38 -8.21 13.28
CA LEU A 474 22.44 -7.84 14.21
C LEU A 474 21.96 -6.65 15.05
N VAL A 475 22.08 -6.77 16.38
CA VAL A 475 21.78 -5.67 17.31
C VAL A 475 23.09 -5.07 17.83
N LEU A 476 23.22 -3.75 17.66
CA LEU A 476 24.25 -2.96 18.32
C LEU A 476 23.60 -2.21 19.49
N LYS A 477 23.97 -2.56 20.72
CA LYS A 477 23.64 -1.75 21.89
C LYS A 477 24.44 -0.45 21.84
N THR A 478 23.80 0.67 22.12
CA THR A 478 24.46 1.97 22.12
C THR A 478 24.21 2.69 23.45
N ALA A 479 25.05 3.66 23.79
CA ALA A 479 24.67 4.62 24.81
C ALA A 479 23.39 5.34 24.36
N ALA A 480 22.47 5.59 25.29
CA ALA A 480 21.25 6.33 24.99
C ALA A 480 21.60 7.67 24.33
N ALA A 481 20.85 8.06 23.32
CA ALA A 481 20.96 9.40 22.75
C ALA A 481 20.65 10.43 23.86
N LYS A 482 21.55 11.38 24.05
CA LYS A 482 21.36 12.47 25.01
C LYS A 482 20.30 13.44 24.52
#